data_cf66930394f267d89245b68ade1f2591
#
_entry.id   cf66930394f267d89245b68ade1f2591
#
_cell.length_a   1.000
_cell.length_b   1.000
_cell.length_c   1.000
_cell.angle_alpha   90.00
_cell.angle_beta   90.00
_cell.angle_gamma   90.00
#
_symmetry.space_group_name_H-M   'P 1'
#
loop_
_entity.id
_entity.type
_entity.pdbx_description
1 polymer ?
#
loop_
_entity_poly.entity_id
_entity_poly.type
_entity_poly.pdbx_seq_one_letter_code
_entity_poly.pdbx_strand_id
1 'polypeptide(L)'
;MNKATKSQKSDNKTAKIAGILGLLAVVILVILLLLRGCGSKDAELPVQPETGTGISYDSAAVVGGWDEADMDKIVEGLNEQVEAGMINISMNTSPVFSDGTSEGNLMIVNEGVNRYPQVVEITRNDTGETIYKSGAIPVGSKIEKAKLSADLDAGTYECTALFYNVDPDTGDYLGCAGAIITITVLD
;
A
#
# COMPACT_ATOMS: atom_id res chain seq x y z
N MET A 1 73.16 62.42 30.10
CA MET A 1 72.31 61.55 30.98
C MET A 1 70.94 61.33 30.33
N ASN A 2 70.67 60.16 29.85
CA ASN A 2 69.52 59.31 30.12
C ASN A 2 69.44 58.20 29.08
N LYS A 3 69.81 57.06 29.60
CA LYS A 3 69.59 55.74 28.99
C LYS A 3 68.38 55.19 29.67
N ALA A 4 67.33 54.88 28.96
CA ALA A 4 66.36 53.82 29.25
C ALA A 4 65.03 54.12 28.53
N THR A 5 64.74 53.37 27.49
CA THR A 5 63.39 52.89 27.15
C THR A 5 63.45 52.15 25.77
N LYS A 6 63.92 50.91 25.77
CA LYS A 6 63.86 50.10 24.58
C LYS A 6 63.83 48.60 24.91
N SER A 7 62.98 48.18 25.83
CA SER A 7 62.91 46.76 26.15
C SER A 7 61.49 46.20 26.38
N GLN A 8 60.43 46.97 26.15
CA GLN A 8 59.08 46.45 26.47
C GLN A 8 58.15 46.18 25.26
N LYS A 9 58.67 46.26 24.04
CA LYS A 9 57.83 46.04 22.83
C LYS A 9 58.06 44.70 22.17
N SER A 10 59.02 43.87 22.63
CA SER A 10 59.36 42.57 22.07
C SER A 10 58.55 41.44 22.73
N ASP A 11 58.26 41.53 24.03
CA ASP A 11 57.65 40.42 24.77
C ASP A 11 56.16 40.22 24.47
N ASN A 12 55.46 41.27 24.08
CA ASN A 12 54.02 41.19 23.74
C ASN A 12 53.74 40.55 22.39
N LYS A 13 54.69 40.52 21.46
CA LYS A 13 54.50 39.85 20.16
C LYS A 13 54.77 38.35 20.27
N THR A 14 55.77 37.93 21.02
CA THR A 14 56.09 36.55 21.27
C THR A 14 55.00 35.84 22.10
N ALA A 15 54.45 36.51 23.11
CA ALA A 15 53.34 36.01 23.91
C ALA A 15 52.06 35.84 23.08
N LYS A 16 51.73 36.77 22.18
CA LYS A 16 50.59 36.63 21.26
C LYS A 16 50.76 35.53 20.25
N ILE A 17 51.94 35.33 19.68
CA ILE A 17 52.27 34.28 18.73
C ILE A 17 52.22 32.90 19.43
N ALA A 18 52.71 32.77 20.64
CA ALA A 18 52.63 31.54 21.44
C ALA A 18 51.17 31.18 21.78
N GLY A 19 50.34 32.19 22.08
CA GLY A 19 48.90 32.01 22.34
C GLY A 19 48.12 31.53 21.09
N ILE A 20 48.43 32.10 19.93
CA ILE A 20 47.80 31.69 18.65
C ILE A 20 48.23 30.27 18.25
N LEU A 21 49.50 29.92 18.40
CA LEU A 21 50.02 28.58 18.15
C LEU A 21 49.41 27.54 19.10
N GLY A 22 49.22 27.87 20.40
CA GLY A 22 48.54 27.02 21.36
C GLY A 22 47.07 26.77 21.01
N LEU A 23 46.34 27.83 20.58
CA LEU A 23 44.95 27.71 20.16
C LEU A 23 44.80 26.86 18.90
N LEU A 24 45.69 27.02 17.94
CA LEU A 24 45.75 26.22 16.71
C LEU A 24 46.00 24.73 17.00
N ALA A 25 46.93 24.44 17.93
CA ALA A 25 47.20 23.06 18.35
C ALA A 25 46.01 22.41 19.01
N VAL A 26 45.25 23.14 19.83
CA VAL A 26 44.01 22.63 20.47
C VAL A 26 42.93 22.37 19.43
N VAL A 27 42.76 23.28 18.46
CA VAL A 27 41.77 23.09 17.37
C VAL A 27 42.11 21.87 16.52
N ILE A 28 43.39 21.68 16.17
CA ILE A 28 43.84 20.50 15.42
C ILE A 28 43.64 19.23 16.25
N LEU A 29 43.88 19.24 17.56
CA LEU A 29 43.65 18.11 18.42
C LEU A 29 42.15 17.75 18.50
N VAL A 30 41.28 18.75 18.60
CA VAL A 30 39.82 18.53 18.60
C VAL A 30 39.35 17.96 17.26
N ILE A 31 39.85 18.48 16.15
CA ILE A 31 39.52 17.95 14.81
C ILE A 31 40.01 16.51 14.67
N LEU A 32 41.24 16.19 15.15
CA LEU A 32 41.74 14.81 15.13
C LEU A 32 40.94 13.88 16.04
N LEU A 33 40.43 14.35 17.17
CA LEU A 33 39.54 13.59 18.04
C LEU A 33 38.15 13.37 17.40
N LEU A 34 37.61 14.38 16.71
CA LEU A 34 36.36 14.27 15.98
C LEU A 34 36.49 13.32 14.78
N LEU A 35 37.62 13.34 14.08
CA LEU A 35 37.91 12.43 12.98
C LEU A 35 38.15 10.97 13.43
N ARG A 36 38.62 10.78 14.67
CA ARG A 36 38.73 9.43 15.26
C ARG A 36 37.42 8.91 15.85
N GLY A 37 36.43 9.77 16.09
CA GLY A 37 35.10 9.40 16.60
C GLY A 37 34.15 8.86 15.51
N CYS A 38 34.47 9.05 14.21
CA CYS A 38 33.82 8.35 13.09
C CYS A 38 34.53 7.05 12.78
N GLY A 39 34.66 6.17 13.77
CA GLY A 39 34.84 4.75 13.50
C GLY A 39 33.52 4.26 12.94
N SER A 40 33.40 4.15 11.63
CA SER A 40 32.48 3.24 11.00
C SER A 40 32.67 1.92 11.75
N LYS A 41 31.65 1.48 12.51
CA LYS A 41 31.50 0.08 12.73
C LYS A 41 31.27 -0.46 11.32
N ASP A 42 32.33 -0.94 10.69
CA ASP A 42 32.18 -1.87 9.59
C ASP A 42 31.28 -2.95 10.15
N ALA A 43 29.98 -2.87 9.82
CA ALA A 43 29.12 -4.01 9.99
C ALA A 43 29.79 -5.07 9.11
N GLU A 44 30.44 -6.02 9.77
CA GLU A 44 31.01 -7.20 9.14
C GLU A 44 29.83 -7.81 8.39
N LEU A 45 29.78 -7.60 7.07
CA LEU A 45 28.81 -8.22 6.19
C LEU A 45 28.88 -9.71 6.49
N PRO A 46 27.76 -10.36 6.83
CA PRO A 46 27.79 -11.81 7.04
C PRO A 46 28.42 -12.41 5.81
N VAL A 47 29.45 -13.20 6.04
CA VAL A 47 30.20 -13.91 5.02
C VAL A 47 29.20 -14.63 4.14
N GLN A 48 29.08 -14.16 2.89
CA GLN A 48 28.30 -14.89 1.89
C GLN A 48 28.94 -16.29 1.81
N PRO A 49 28.15 -17.36 1.98
CA PRO A 49 28.69 -18.70 1.83
C PRO A 49 29.25 -18.82 0.42
N GLU A 50 30.51 -19.18 0.34
CA GLU A 50 31.25 -19.39 -0.89
C GLU A 50 30.43 -20.24 -1.87
N THR A 51 30.34 -19.81 -3.10
CA THR A 51 29.67 -20.43 -4.22
C THR A 51 30.05 -21.90 -4.37
N GLY A 52 29.13 -22.80 -4.03
CA GLY A 52 29.40 -24.26 -4.17
C GLY A 52 28.14 -25.13 -4.29
N THR A 53 26.93 -24.60 -4.16
CA THR A 53 25.71 -25.42 -4.05
C THR A 53 24.61 -25.13 -5.08
N GLY A 54 24.89 -24.34 -6.12
CA GLY A 54 23.88 -24.03 -7.15
C GLY A 54 22.68 -23.20 -6.67
N ILE A 55 22.76 -22.58 -5.48
CA ILE A 55 21.74 -21.70 -4.94
C ILE A 55 22.02 -20.30 -5.45
N SER A 56 21.02 -19.66 -6.07
CA SER A 56 21.03 -18.25 -6.43
C SER A 56 20.32 -17.46 -5.34
N TYR A 57 21.02 -16.52 -4.72
CA TYR A 57 20.41 -15.59 -3.77
C TYR A 57 19.73 -14.44 -4.51
N ASP A 58 18.56 -13.99 -3.98
CA ASP A 58 17.85 -12.86 -4.53
C ASP A 58 18.65 -11.56 -4.32
N SER A 59 18.89 -10.81 -5.40
CA SER A 59 19.64 -9.55 -5.38
C SER A 59 18.91 -8.42 -4.61
N ALA A 60 17.63 -8.58 -4.33
CA ALA A 60 16.84 -7.66 -3.52
C ALA A 60 16.89 -8.01 -2.02
N ALA A 61 17.48 -9.15 -1.65
CA ALA A 61 17.62 -9.55 -0.26
C ALA A 61 18.66 -8.65 0.44
N VAL A 62 18.25 -8.04 1.54
CA VAL A 62 19.10 -7.22 2.41
C VAL A 62 19.25 -7.89 3.76
N VAL A 63 20.44 -7.70 4.37
CA VAL A 63 20.71 -8.23 5.71
C VAL A 63 20.00 -7.38 6.75
N GLY A 64 19.30 -8.03 7.66
CA GLY A 64 18.58 -7.40 8.78
C GLY A 64 17.17 -7.93 8.91
N GLY A 65 16.53 -7.61 10.01
CA GLY A 65 15.10 -7.82 10.27
C GLY A 65 14.39 -6.48 10.32
N TRP A 66 13.07 -6.54 10.36
CA TRP A 66 12.24 -5.36 10.61
C TRP A 66 12.26 -5.03 12.10
N ASP A 67 12.29 -3.75 12.45
CA ASP A 67 12.05 -3.31 13.82
C ASP A 67 10.60 -3.65 14.21
N GLU A 68 10.40 -4.04 15.50
CA GLU A 68 9.08 -4.44 16.01
C GLU A 68 8.02 -3.34 15.78
N ALA A 69 8.38 -2.06 15.99
CA ALA A 69 7.48 -0.92 15.75
C ALA A 69 7.14 -0.71 14.26
N ASP A 70 8.04 -1.06 13.34
CA ASP A 70 7.77 -0.98 11.91
C ASP A 70 6.92 -2.16 11.45
N MET A 71 7.14 -3.35 12.04
CA MET A 71 6.29 -4.52 11.80
C MET A 71 4.85 -4.27 12.24
N ASP A 72 4.64 -3.67 13.41
CA ASP A 72 3.29 -3.36 13.90
C ASP A 72 2.54 -2.42 12.94
N LYS A 73 3.19 -1.38 12.41
CA LYS A 73 2.60 -0.48 11.41
C LYS A 73 2.28 -1.17 10.09
N ILE A 74 3.18 -2.06 9.63
CA ILE A 74 2.96 -2.84 8.40
C ILE A 74 1.77 -3.77 8.59
N VAL A 75 1.70 -4.47 9.73
CA VAL A 75 0.59 -5.39 10.04
C VAL A 75 -0.73 -4.63 10.17
N GLU A 76 -0.74 -3.47 10.83
CA GLU A 76 -1.93 -2.62 10.93
C GLU A 76 -2.41 -2.16 9.54
N GLY A 77 -1.51 -1.64 8.70
CA GLY A 77 -1.83 -1.24 7.33
C GLY A 77 -2.32 -2.40 6.45
N LEU A 78 -1.72 -3.59 6.60
CA LEU A 78 -2.19 -4.78 5.88
C LEU A 78 -3.57 -5.23 6.37
N ASN A 79 -3.84 -5.18 7.68
CA ASN A 79 -5.15 -5.50 8.23
C ASN A 79 -6.23 -4.54 7.74
N GLU A 80 -5.94 -3.24 7.67
CA GLU A 80 -6.85 -2.25 7.10
C GLU A 80 -7.18 -2.55 5.63
N GLN A 81 -6.16 -2.92 4.83
CA GLN A 81 -6.37 -3.29 3.42
C GLN A 81 -7.19 -4.58 3.28
N VAL A 82 -6.94 -5.58 4.12
CA VAL A 82 -7.73 -6.83 4.14
C VAL A 82 -9.18 -6.53 4.52
N GLU A 83 -9.43 -5.74 5.57
CA GLU A 83 -10.77 -5.36 5.98
C GLU A 83 -11.52 -4.57 4.89
N ALA A 84 -10.82 -3.64 4.21
CA ALA A 84 -11.39 -2.89 3.10
C ALA A 84 -11.75 -3.78 1.90
N GLY A 85 -10.98 -4.85 1.67
CA GLY A 85 -11.21 -5.83 0.61
C GLY A 85 -12.24 -6.92 0.96
N MET A 86 -12.60 -7.08 2.23
CA MET A 86 -13.59 -8.10 2.63
C MET A 86 -14.99 -7.76 2.12
N ILE A 87 -15.59 -8.68 1.37
CA ILE A 87 -16.92 -8.53 0.75
C ILE A 87 -17.78 -9.74 1.07
N ASN A 88 -18.92 -9.50 1.70
CA ASN A 88 -19.99 -10.48 1.79
C ASN A 88 -20.97 -10.23 0.64
N ILE A 89 -21.14 -11.24 -0.20
CA ILE A 89 -22.03 -11.18 -1.35
C ILE A 89 -23.30 -12.00 -1.10
N SER A 90 -24.43 -11.43 -1.50
CA SER A 90 -25.74 -12.10 -1.41
C SER A 90 -26.56 -11.72 -2.63
N MET A 91 -26.97 -12.72 -3.41
CA MET A 91 -27.86 -12.56 -4.55
C MET A 91 -28.54 -13.88 -4.92
N ASN A 92 -29.56 -13.80 -5.78
CA ASN A 92 -30.11 -14.99 -6.41
C ASN A 92 -29.12 -15.51 -7.48
N THR A 93 -28.65 -16.74 -7.33
CA THR A 93 -27.71 -17.36 -8.28
C THR A 93 -28.41 -17.97 -9.51
N SER A 94 -29.75 -17.97 -9.53
CA SER A 94 -30.55 -18.49 -10.65
C SER A 94 -31.72 -17.55 -10.95
N PRO A 95 -31.47 -16.28 -11.31
CA PRO A 95 -32.53 -15.32 -11.58
C PRO A 95 -33.28 -15.68 -12.86
N VAL A 96 -34.58 -15.40 -12.85
CA VAL A 96 -35.49 -15.67 -13.97
C VAL A 96 -36.08 -14.34 -14.45
N PHE A 97 -36.11 -14.17 -15.76
CA PHE A 97 -36.71 -13.07 -16.50
C PHE A 97 -37.86 -13.62 -17.36
N SER A 98 -38.98 -12.91 -17.41
CA SER A 98 -40.11 -13.34 -18.24
C SER A 98 -39.78 -13.22 -19.73
N ASP A 99 -39.04 -12.21 -20.11
CA ASP A 99 -38.49 -11.92 -21.44
C ASP A 99 -37.22 -11.07 -21.30
N GLY A 100 -36.52 -10.79 -22.39
CA GLY A 100 -35.25 -10.06 -22.41
C GLY A 100 -35.33 -8.61 -21.94
N THR A 101 -36.55 -8.04 -21.86
CA THR A 101 -36.78 -6.63 -21.49
C THR A 101 -37.45 -6.44 -20.12
N SER A 102 -37.95 -7.52 -19.53
CA SER A 102 -38.65 -7.52 -18.23
C SER A 102 -37.67 -7.44 -17.05
N GLU A 103 -38.21 -7.15 -15.87
CA GLU A 103 -37.45 -7.23 -14.63
C GLU A 103 -37.33 -8.71 -14.16
N GLY A 104 -36.11 -9.13 -13.80
CA GLY A 104 -35.83 -10.40 -13.17
C GLY A 104 -35.53 -10.28 -11.70
N ASN A 105 -35.65 -11.38 -10.97
CA ASN A 105 -35.47 -11.46 -9.52
C ASN A 105 -33.99 -11.61 -9.10
N LEU A 106 -33.21 -10.57 -9.29
CA LEU A 106 -31.76 -10.58 -8.98
C LEU A 106 -31.48 -10.73 -7.49
N MET A 107 -32.34 -10.20 -6.61
CA MET A 107 -32.26 -10.33 -5.14
C MET A 107 -30.86 -9.98 -4.59
N ILE A 108 -30.25 -8.93 -5.09
CA ILE A 108 -28.93 -8.45 -4.67
C ILE A 108 -29.06 -7.76 -3.31
N VAL A 109 -28.21 -8.12 -2.35
CA VAL A 109 -28.17 -7.50 -1.03
C VAL A 109 -26.74 -7.09 -0.70
N ASN A 110 -26.55 -5.82 -0.37
CA ASN A 110 -25.35 -5.38 0.32
C ASN A 110 -25.57 -5.58 1.83
N GLU A 111 -25.03 -6.67 2.36
CA GLU A 111 -25.26 -7.10 3.73
C GLU A 111 -24.83 -6.04 4.75
N GLY A 112 -25.53 -5.96 5.89
CA GLY A 112 -25.26 -4.97 6.93
C GLY A 112 -23.90 -5.15 7.64
N VAL A 113 -23.23 -6.29 7.41
CA VAL A 113 -21.87 -6.56 7.90
C VAL A 113 -20.77 -6.03 6.95
N ASN A 114 -21.14 -5.62 5.74
CA ASN A 114 -20.20 -4.98 4.83
C ASN A 114 -19.87 -3.56 5.31
N ARG A 115 -18.69 -3.08 4.96
CA ARG A 115 -18.21 -1.77 5.40
C ARG A 115 -18.49 -0.66 4.39
N TYR A 116 -18.63 -1.03 3.11
CA TYR A 116 -18.67 -0.11 1.98
C TYR A 116 -19.92 -0.31 1.12
N PRO A 117 -20.37 0.74 0.40
CA PRO A 117 -21.31 0.58 -0.70
C PRO A 117 -20.76 -0.40 -1.74
N GLN A 118 -21.67 -1.11 -2.43
CA GLN A 118 -21.31 -2.07 -3.46
C GLN A 118 -21.86 -1.67 -4.83
N VAL A 119 -21.06 -1.88 -5.86
CA VAL A 119 -21.50 -1.87 -7.27
C VAL A 119 -21.45 -3.29 -7.78
N VAL A 120 -22.50 -3.73 -8.46
CA VAL A 120 -22.59 -5.09 -9.03
C VAL A 120 -22.62 -5.02 -10.55
N GLU A 121 -21.74 -5.78 -11.18
CA GLU A 121 -21.71 -5.98 -12.64
C GLU A 121 -21.97 -7.46 -12.95
N ILE A 122 -22.83 -7.74 -13.93
CA ILE A 122 -23.09 -9.09 -14.41
C ILE A 122 -22.67 -9.16 -15.87
N THR A 123 -21.78 -10.08 -16.17
CA THR A 123 -21.21 -10.30 -17.51
C THR A 123 -21.51 -11.71 -17.97
N ARG A 124 -21.90 -11.87 -19.23
CA ARG A 124 -22.07 -13.17 -19.87
C ARG A 124 -20.74 -13.85 -20.09
N ASN A 125 -20.63 -15.12 -19.74
CA ASN A 125 -19.36 -15.85 -19.86
C ASN A 125 -19.02 -16.22 -21.31
N ASP A 126 -20.02 -16.34 -22.18
CA ASP A 126 -19.85 -16.72 -23.59
C ASP A 126 -19.40 -15.57 -24.50
N THR A 127 -19.89 -14.35 -24.24
CA THR A 127 -19.62 -13.17 -25.07
C THR A 127 -18.70 -12.14 -24.43
N GLY A 128 -18.60 -12.15 -23.08
CA GLY A 128 -17.94 -11.10 -22.31
C GLY A 128 -18.73 -9.80 -22.23
N GLU A 129 -20.01 -9.80 -22.64
CA GLU A 129 -20.88 -8.64 -22.59
C GLU A 129 -21.37 -8.38 -21.18
N THR A 130 -21.23 -7.15 -20.67
CA THR A 130 -21.86 -6.72 -19.42
C THR A 130 -23.33 -6.43 -19.66
N ILE A 131 -24.20 -7.28 -19.09
CA ILE A 131 -25.66 -7.22 -19.28
C ILE A 131 -26.39 -6.58 -18.10
N TYR A 132 -25.70 -6.26 -17.03
CA TYR A 132 -26.24 -5.51 -15.88
C TYR A 132 -25.12 -4.80 -15.15
N LYS A 133 -25.40 -3.56 -14.75
CA LYS A 133 -24.55 -2.79 -13.85
C LYS A 133 -25.43 -1.96 -12.93
N SER A 134 -25.24 -2.13 -11.61
CA SER A 134 -25.95 -1.33 -10.62
C SER A 134 -25.29 0.04 -10.40
N GLY A 135 -26.02 0.97 -9.82
CA GLY A 135 -25.42 2.05 -9.06
C GLY A 135 -24.81 1.54 -7.75
N ALA A 136 -24.25 2.46 -6.94
CA ALA A 136 -23.75 2.10 -5.61
C ALA A 136 -24.94 1.71 -4.69
N ILE A 137 -24.91 0.49 -4.15
CA ILE A 137 -25.88 -0.04 -3.23
C ILE A 137 -25.39 0.23 -1.82
N PRO A 138 -26.06 1.06 -1.01
CA PRO A 138 -25.66 1.33 0.36
C PRO A 138 -25.62 0.07 1.24
N VAL A 139 -24.81 0.08 2.28
CA VAL A 139 -24.77 -1.01 3.27
C VAL A 139 -26.15 -1.24 3.89
N GLY A 140 -26.56 -2.48 4.01
CA GLY A 140 -27.88 -2.88 4.51
C GLY A 140 -29.04 -2.65 3.53
N SER A 141 -28.73 -2.35 2.24
CA SER A 141 -29.73 -2.10 1.19
C SER A 141 -29.77 -3.24 0.17
N LYS A 142 -30.85 -3.32 -0.60
CA LYS A 142 -31.08 -4.40 -1.57
C LYS A 142 -31.69 -3.90 -2.88
N ILE A 143 -31.46 -4.67 -3.93
CA ILE A 143 -32.18 -4.60 -5.20
C ILE A 143 -32.93 -5.92 -5.39
N GLU A 144 -34.24 -5.91 -5.30
CA GLU A 144 -35.04 -7.14 -5.43
C GLU A 144 -35.16 -7.58 -6.89
N LYS A 145 -35.49 -6.62 -7.75
CA LYS A 145 -35.68 -6.84 -9.19
C LYS A 145 -34.98 -5.76 -9.99
N ALA A 146 -34.49 -6.11 -11.14
CA ALA A 146 -33.94 -5.14 -12.11
C ALA A 146 -34.06 -5.70 -13.53
N LYS A 147 -33.96 -4.79 -14.51
CA LYS A 147 -33.86 -5.12 -15.93
C LYS A 147 -32.41 -5.33 -16.30
N LEU A 148 -32.19 -6.18 -17.29
CA LEU A 148 -30.90 -6.27 -17.97
C LEU A 148 -30.73 -5.05 -18.90
N SER A 149 -29.50 -4.69 -19.19
CA SER A 149 -29.14 -3.64 -20.16
C SER A 149 -29.13 -4.16 -21.61
N ALA A 150 -29.15 -5.48 -21.80
CA ALA A 150 -29.25 -6.17 -23.07
C ALA A 150 -30.60 -6.87 -23.21
N ASP A 151 -31.18 -6.84 -24.41
CA ASP A 151 -32.37 -7.64 -24.77
C ASP A 151 -31.88 -9.04 -25.15
N LEU A 152 -32.12 -10.01 -24.28
CA LEU A 152 -31.69 -11.38 -24.46
C LEU A 152 -32.85 -12.24 -24.98
N ASP A 153 -32.56 -13.07 -25.99
CA ASP A 153 -33.47 -14.09 -26.46
C ASP A 153 -33.83 -15.11 -25.35
N ALA A 154 -34.93 -15.84 -25.53
CA ALA A 154 -35.27 -16.93 -24.63
C ALA A 154 -34.12 -17.96 -24.55
N GLY A 155 -33.72 -18.28 -23.32
CA GLY A 155 -32.57 -19.17 -23.12
C GLY A 155 -32.02 -19.17 -21.71
N THR A 156 -30.89 -19.86 -21.57
CA THR A 156 -30.16 -19.95 -20.29
C THR A 156 -28.72 -19.48 -20.54
N TYR A 157 -28.27 -18.56 -19.69
CA TYR A 157 -26.99 -17.87 -19.84
C TYR A 157 -26.16 -18.03 -18.57
N GLU A 158 -24.98 -18.62 -18.70
CA GLU A 158 -24.00 -18.63 -17.62
C GLU A 158 -23.31 -17.25 -17.56
N CYS A 159 -23.33 -16.64 -16.40
CA CYS A 159 -22.81 -15.29 -16.19
C CYS A 159 -21.91 -15.25 -14.95
N THR A 160 -21.05 -14.24 -14.91
CA THR A 160 -20.27 -13.90 -13.74
C THR A 160 -20.81 -12.58 -13.16
N ALA A 161 -21.22 -12.61 -11.89
CA ALA A 161 -21.56 -11.42 -11.14
C ALA A 161 -20.36 -10.99 -10.30
N LEU A 162 -19.86 -9.77 -10.50
CA LEU A 162 -18.79 -9.16 -9.73
C LEU A 162 -19.36 -8.07 -8.82
N PHE A 163 -18.98 -8.13 -7.56
CA PHE A 163 -19.34 -7.17 -6.52
C PHE A 163 -18.11 -6.38 -6.16
N TYR A 164 -18.16 -5.08 -6.30
CA TYR A 164 -17.07 -4.17 -5.98
C TYR A 164 -17.42 -3.34 -4.75
N ASN A 165 -16.58 -3.38 -3.72
CA ASN A 165 -16.63 -2.36 -2.68
C ASN A 165 -16.15 -1.03 -3.25
N VAL A 166 -16.89 0.05 -2.97
CA VAL A 166 -16.63 1.38 -3.50
C VAL A 166 -16.39 2.35 -2.35
N ASP A 167 -15.29 3.08 -2.41
CA ASP A 167 -15.05 4.19 -1.50
C ASP A 167 -16.11 5.29 -1.72
N PRO A 168 -16.90 5.66 -0.70
CA PRO A 168 -17.97 6.63 -0.87
C PRO A 168 -17.48 8.06 -1.14
N ASP A 169 -16.23 8.37 -0.78
CA ASP A 169 -15.67 9.72 -0.92
C ASP A 169 -14.95 9.91 -2.25
N THR A 170 -14.24 8.90 -2.72
CA THR A 170 -13.43 8.95 -3.95
C THR A 170 -14.08 8.25 -5.13
N GLY A 171 -14.93 7.25 -4.89
CA GLY A 171 -15.51 6.39 -5.92
C GLY A 171 -14.58 5.26 -6.38
N ASP A 172 -13.44 5.10 -5.73
CA ASP A 172 -12.46 4.06 -6.08
C ASP A 172 -12.96 2.66 -5.67
N TYR A 173 -12.56 1.65 -6.44
CA TYR A 173 -12.82 0.26 -6.11
C TYR A 173 -11.77 -0.24 -5.12
N LEU A 174 -12.24 -0.67 -3.94
CA LEU A 174 -11.39 -1.14 -2.83
C LEU A 174 -11.12 -2.64 -2.86
N GLY A 175 -11.98 -3.39 -3.52
CA GLY A 175 -11.88 -4.85 -3.66
C GLY A 175 -13.06 -5.40 -4.44
N CYS A 176 -12.97 -6.66 -4.86
CA CYS A 176 -14.08 -7.33 -5.54
C CYS A 176 -14.21 -8.79 -5.10
N ALA A 177 -15.44 -9.29 -5.14
CA ALA A 177 -15.75 -10.70 -5.04
C ALA A 177 -16.71 -11.09 -6.16
N GLY A 178 -16.74 -12.35 -6.56
CA GLY A 178 -17.56 -12.80 -7.65
C GLY A 178 -18.30 -14.10 -7.39
N ALA A 179 -19.41 -14.27 -8.11
CA ALA A 179 -20.17 -15.52 -8.14
C ALA A 179 -20.52 -15.88 -9.59
N ILE A 180 -20.52 -17.16 -9.90
CA ILE A 180 -21.11 -17.69 -11.12
C ILE A 180 -22.62 -17.83 -10.90
N ILE A 181 -23.39 -17.30 -11.82
CA ILE A 181 -24.85 -17.33 -11.79
C ILE A 181 -25.40 -17.84 -13.11
N THR A 182 -26.62 -18.35 -13.08
CA THR A 182 -27.32 -18.82 -14.30
C THR A 182 -28.59 -18.01 -14.51
N ILE A 183 -28.61 -17.14 -15.51
CA ILE A 183 -29.79 -16.36 -15.87
C ILE A 183 -30.65 -17.17 -16.83
N THR A 184 -31.97 -17.21 -16.55
CA THR A 184 -32.96 -17.81 -17.45
C THR A 184 -33.92 -16.74 -17.96
N VAL A 185 -34.06 -16.64 -19.28
CA VAL A 185 -35.07 -15.84 -20.00
C VAL A 185 -36.09 -16.79 -20.60
N LEU A 186 -37.39 -16.58 -20.32
CA LEU A 186 -38.45 -17.54 -20.66
C LEU A 186 -38.96 -17.36 -22.09
N ASP A 187 -39.13 -16.12 -22.55
CA ASP A 187 -39.66 -15.74 -23.89
C ASP A 187 -38.77 -14.70 -24.56
#